data_93ebfcf428b8e463e7573f765441f84b
#
_entry.id   93ebfcf428b8e463e7573f765441f84b
#
_cell.length_a   1.000
_cell.length_b   1.000
_cell.length_c   1.000
_cell.angle_alpha   90.00
_cell.angle_beta   90.00
_cell.angle_gamma   90.00
#
_symmetry.space_group_name_H-M   'P 1'
#
loop_
_entity.id
_entity.type
_entity.pdbx_description
1 polymer ?
#
loop_
_entity_poly.entity_id
_entity_poly.type
_entity_poly.pdbx_seq_one_letter_code
_entity_poly.pdbx_strand_id
1 'polypeptide(L)'
;MPLGFVTSPALANLYLKEFDGLLYGKLKKMDIKRPIYTRYADDMVISFQSQEDYLEKIELIRSEIDNLLKRVHLSINHKKTKIINLEKTNHVRITGVSITKDKNNYRHLSVGRKLKNHIFWSAINQYDKEEKDYNEIAHIKGLYSFVLSIEKNGVENGYSDKMKSLLVERGYETLKQLLSSLGNDELNKNEIDDLGSH
;
A
#
# COMPACT_ATOMS: atom_id res chain seq x y z
N MET A 1 11.90 18.55 10.26
CA MET A 1 11.62 17.55 11.31
C MET A 1 12.68 16.46 11.23
N PRO A 2 13.16 15.95 12.37
CA PRO A 2 14.10 14.82 12.35
C PRO A 2 13.44 13.60 11.69
N LEU A 3 14.19 12.95 10.79
CA LEU A 3 13.73 11.73 10.12
C LEU A 3 13.82 10.53 11.09
N GLY A 4 12.81 9.68 11.11
CA GLY A 4 12.85 8.42 11.87
C GLY A 4 12.20 8.43 13.26
N PHE A 5 11.70 9.55 13.76
CA PHE A 5 10.94 9.55 15.01
C PHE A 5 9.50 9.04 14.78
N VAL A 6 9.01 8.22 15.71
CA VAL A 6 7.64 7.66 15.70
C VAL A 6 6.57 8.76 15.64
N THR A 7 6.85 9.92 16.24
CA THR A 7 5.95 11.08 16.29
C THR A 7 5.98 11.95 15.03
N SER A 8 6.96 11.79 14.13
CA SER A 8 7.10 12.65 12.93
C SER A 8 5.88 12.68 12.03
N PRO A 9 5.19 11.55 11.74
CA PRO A 9 3.97 11.60 10.94
C PRO A 9 2.82 12.37 11.60
N ALA A 10 2.67 12.25 12.93
CA ALA A 10 1.64 12.97 13.67
C ALA A 10 1.90 14.48 13.68
N LEU A 11 3.16 14.88 13.87
CA LEU A 11 3.57 16.29 13.80
C LEU A 11 3.40 16.88 12.40
N ALA A 12 3.72 16.12 11.34
CA ALA A 12 3.49 16.53 9.97
C ALA A 12 1.99 16.75 9.69
N ASN A 13 1.14 15.86 10.19
CA ASN A 13 -0.30 16.00 10.05
C ASN A 13 -0.84 17.21 10.80
N LEU A 14 -0.36 17.46 12.00
CA LEU A 14 -0.76 18.64 12.78
C LEU A 14 -0.30 19.94 12.09
N TYR A 15 0.95 19.98 11.63
CA TYR A 15 1.53 21.15 10.96
C TYR A 15 0.79 21.53 9.67
N LEU A 16 0.38 20.54 8.88
CA LEU A 16 -0.30 20.75 7.60
C LEU A 16 -1.84 20.73 7.70
N LYS A 17 -2.41 20.63 8.90
CA LYS A 17 -3.87 20.58 9.10
C LYS A 17 -4.60 21.77 8.50
N GLU A 18 -4.09 22.98 8.70
CA GLU A 18 -4.68 24.21 8.14
C GLU A 18 -4.56 24.23 6.62
N PHE A 19 -3.38 23.89 6.10
CA PHE A 19 -3.13 23.75 4.67
C PHE A 19 -4.14 22.77 4.03
N ASP A 20 -4.33 21.59 4.62
CA ASP A 20 -5.27 20.57 4.11
C ASP A 20 -6.70 21.12 4.04
N GLY A 21 -7.16 21.81 5.08
CA GLY A 21 -8.49 22.41 5.13
C GLY A 21 -8.69 23.50 4.09
N LEU A 22 -7.70 24.38 3.93
CA LEU A 22 -7.74 25.46 2.93
C LEU A 22 -7.71 24.92 1.51
N LEU A 23 -6.82 23.96 1.23
CA LEU A 23 -6.72 23.34 -0.10
C LEU A 23 -8.02 22.62 -0.46
N TYR A 24 -8.56 21.82 0.45
CA TYR A 24 -9.83 21.13 0.22
C TYR A 24 -10.99 22.12 -0.03
N GLY A 25 -11.06 23.21 0.74
CA GLY A 25 -12.05 24.26 0.53
C GLY A 25 -11.93 24.95 -0.81
N LYS A 26 -10.69 25.18 -1.30
CA LYS A 26 -10.42 25.77 -2.63
C LYS A 26 -10.79 24.80 -3.74
N LEU A 27 -10.39 23.54 -3.65
CA LEU A 27 -10.73 22.51 -4.64
C LEU A 27 -12.25 22.37 -4.83
N LYS A 28 -13.03 22.49 -3.75
CA LYS A 28 -14.51 22.47 -3.84
C LYS A 28 -15.12 23.69 -4.54
N LYS A 29 -14.45 24.83 -4.48
CA LYS A 29 -14.91 26.08 -5.12
C LYS A 29 -14.47 26.20 -6.58
N MET A 30 -13.47 25.41 -6.99
CA MET A 30 -13.06 25.31 -8.38
C MET A 30 -14.12 24.53 -9.16
N ASP A 31 -14.33 24.92 -10.43
CA ASP A 31 -15.17 24.16 -11.35
C ASP A 31 -14.46 22.87 -11.80
N ILE A 32 -14.29 21.93 -10.85
CA ILE A 32 -13.61 20.65 -11.01
C ILE A 32 -14.58 19.54 -10.63
N LYS A 33 -14.78 18.58 -11.52
CA LYS A 33 -15.71 17.46 -11.28
C LYS A 33 -15.07 16.43 -10.35
N ARG A 34 -15.73 16.15 -9.22
CA ARG A 34 -15.38 15.11 -8.23
C ARG A 34 -13.93 15.19 -7.76
N PRO A 35 -13.44 16.34 -7.26
CA PRO A 35 -12.10 16.43 -6.73
C PRO A 35 -11.95 15.59 -5.46
N ILE A 36 -10.91 14.77 -5.42
CA ILE A 36 -10.51 14.02 -4.24
C ILE A 36 -9.08 14.42 -3.90
N TYR A 37 -8.87 14.86 -2.67
CA TYR A 37 -7.57 15.18 -2.11
C TYR A 37 -7.24 14.20 -1.00
N THR A 38 -6.04 13.63 -1.05
CA THR A 38 -5.48 12.81 0.02
C THR A 38 -4.02 13.17 0.22
N ARG A 39 -3.55 13.06 1.47
CA ARG A 39 -2.15 13.26 1.83
C ARG A 39 -1.68 12.15 2.77
N TYR A 40 -0.50 11.64 2.49
CA TYR A 40 0.25 10.74 3.38
C TYR A 40 1.63 11.36 3.65
N ALA A 41 1.81 11.88 4.86
CA ALA A 41 2.97 12.69 5.25
C ALA A 41 3.20 13.86 4.28
N ASP A 42 4.25 13.82 3.47
CA ASP A 42 4.61 14.81 2.44
C ASP A 42 4.09 14.46 1.03
N ASP A 43 3.58 13.24 0.83
CA ASP A 43 3.01 12.82 -0.44
C ASP A 43 1.56 13.26 -0.58
N MET A 44 1.28 14.15 -1.53
CA MET A 44 -0.07 14.64 -1.84
C MET A 44 -0.57 14.02 -3.14
N VAL A 45 -1.82 13.62 -3.15
CA VAL A 45 -2.51 13.13 -4.34
C VAL A 45 -3.82 13.89 -4.52
N ILE A 46 -4.01 14.48 -5.71
CA ILE A 46 -5.26 15.08 -6.13
C ILE A 46 -5.73 14.34 -7.37
N SER A 47 -6.95 13.83 -7.32
CA SER A 47 -7.59 13.19 -8.45
C SER A 47 -8.94 13.86 -8.74
N PHE A 48 -9.30 13.94 -9.99
CA PHE A 48 -10.57 14.49 -10.43
C PHE A 48 -11.00 13.87 -11.76
N GLN A 49 -12.27 14.04 -12.11
CA GLN A 49 -12.77 13.58 -13.40
C GLN A 49 -12.26 14.49 -14.51
N SER A 50 -11.68 13.91 -15.57
CA SER A 50 -11.18 14.64 -16.74
C SER A 50 -12.28 15.47 -17.39
N GLN A 51 -11.92 16.68 -17.84
CA GLN A 51 -12.73 17.65 -18.55
C GLN A 51 -11.91 18.18 -19.73
N GLU A 52 -12.52 18.85 -20.69
CA GLU A 52 -11.81 19.36 -21.86
C GLU A 52 -10.67 20.33 -21.48
N ASP A 53 -10.88 21.15 -20.45
CA ASP A 53 -9.95 22.14 -19.92
C ASP A 53 -9.02 21.60 -18.80
N TYR A 54 -8.82 20.27 -18.70
CA TYR A 54 -8.11 19.65 -17.57
C TYR A 54 -6.69 20.19 -17.37
N LEU A 55 -5.99 20.64 -18.41
CA LEU A 55 -4.66 21.22 -18.29
C LEU A 55 -4.69 22.56 -17.55
N GLU A 56 -5.64 23.43 -17.86
CA GLU A 56 -5.84 24.70 -17.15
C GLU A 56 -6.19 24.45 -15.68
N LYS A 57 -7.04 23.48 -15.41
CA LYS A 57 -7.38 23.08 -14.03
C LYS A 57 -6.16 22.59 -13.26
N ILE A 58 -5.27 21.82 -13.90
CA ILE A 58 -4.02 21.36 -13.26
C ILE A 58 -3.13 22.56 -12.90
N GLU A 59 -2.94 23.52 -13.78
CA GLU A 59 -2.11 24.70 -13.49
C GLU A 59 -2.75 25.57 -12.39
N LEU A 60 -4.08 25.71 -12.39
CA LEU A 60 -4.79 26.39 -11.31
C LEU A 60 -4.59 25.70 -9.97
N ILE A 61 -4.72 24.36 -9.91
CA ILE A 61 -4.48 23.56 -8.70
C ILE A 61 -3.03 23.75 -8.22
N ARG A 62 -2.06 23.67 -9.13
CA ARG A 62 -0.63 23.88 -8.80
C ARG A 62 -0.38 25.24 -8.18
N SER A 63 -0.89 26.29 -8.81
CA SER A 63 -0.74 27.67 -8.32
C SER A 63 -1.31 27.81 -6.91
N GLU A 64 -2.48 27.22 -6.65
CA GLU A 64 -3.09 27.26 -5.32
C GLU A 64 -2.30 26.49 -4.27
N ILE A 65 -1.77 25.31 -4.61
CA ILE A 65 -0.89 24.55 -3.72
C ILE A 65 0.37 25.35 -3.39
N ASP A 66 1.04 25.93 -4.39
CA ASP A 66 2.24 26.75 -4.19
C ASP A 66 1.97 27.94 -3.28
N ASN A 67 0.83 28.63 -3.50
CA ASN A 67 0.43 29.77 -2.68
C ASN A 67 0.14 29.40 -1.24
N LEU A 68 -0.49 28.24 -1.00
CA LEU A 68 -0.78 27.75 0.34
C LEU A 68 0.47 27.22 1.04
N LEU A 69 1.37 26.51 0.33
CA LEU A 69 2.62 26.00 0.90
C LEU A 69 3.58 27.12 1.29
N LYS A 70 3.64 28.22 0.54
CA LYS A 70 4.43 29.41 0.91
C LYS A 70 4.04 29.96 2.28
N ARG A 71 2.76 29.90 2.68
CA ARG A 71 2.29 30.37 3.99
C ARG A 71 2.85 29.53 5.15
N VAL A 72 3.17 28.28 4.89
CA VAL A 72 3.78 27.36 5.87
C VAL A 72 5.26 27.10 5.58
N HIS A 73 5.91 27.99 4.84
CA HIS A 73 7.34 27.93 4.49
C HIS A 73 7.77 26.60 3.82
N LEU A 74 6.90 26.03 3.02
CA LEU A 74 7.15 24.81 2.24
C LEU A 74 7.03 25.10 0.73
N SER A 75 7.51 24.17 -0.08
CA SER A 75 7.43 24.25 -1.55
C SER A 75 7.18 22.89 -2.19
N ILE A 76 6.61 22.90 -3.39
CA ILE A 76 6.42 21.67 -4.19
C ILE A 76 7.78 21.21 -4.73
N ASN A 77 8.01 19.90 -4.67
CA ASN A 77 9.10 19.29 -5.41
C ASN A 77 8.64 18.98 -6.85
N HIS A 78 8.80 19.94 -7.75
CA HIS A 78 8.36 19.81 -9.13
C HIS A 78 9.00 18.64 -9.88
N LYS A 79 10.24 18.23 -9.51
CA LYS A 79 10.92 17.07 -10.13
C LYS A 79 10.25 15.74 -9.79
N LYS A 80 9.61 15.65 -8.61
CA LYS A 80 8.88 14.46 -8.17
C LYS A 80 7.39 14.51 -8.50
N THR A 81 6.84 15.69 -8.80
CA THR A 81 5.43 15.87 -9.12
C THR A 81 5.11 15.24 -10.47
N LYS A 82 4.07 14.43 -10.54
CA LYS A 82 3.64 13.73 -11.75
C LYS A 82 2.18 14.04 -12.03
N ILE A 83 1.87 14.24 -13.32
CA ILE A 83 0.50 14.31 -13.82
C ILE A 83 0.24 13.02 -14.59
N ILE A 84 -0.82 12.31 -14.21
CA ILE A 84 -1.15 11.02 -14.78
C ILE A 84 -2.58 11.06 -15.29
N ASN A 85 -2.74 10.86 -16.59
CA ASN A 85 -4.05 10.66 -17.19
C ASN A 85 -4.38 9.17 -17.16
N LEU A 86 -5.34 8.79 -16.33
CA LEU A 86 -5.73 7.40 -16.16
C LEU A 86 -6.51 6.83 -17.37
N GLU A 87 -7.00 7.63 -18.28
CA GLU A 87 -7.61 7.15 -19.53
C GLU A 87 -6.54 6.60 -20.49
N LYS A 88 -5.35 7.24 -20.47
CA LYS A 88 -4.21 6.89 -21.32
C LYS A 88 -3.26 5.86 -20.66
N THR A 89 -3.37 5.67 -19.34
CA THR A 89 -2.45 4.84 -18.56
C THR A 89 -3.19 3.65 -17.97
N ASN A 90 -2.68 2.44 -18.20
CA ASN A 90 -3.25 1.22 -17.65
C ASN A 90 -2.84 0.96 -16.19
N HIS A 91 -1.86 1.68 -15.69
CA HIS A 91 -1.28 1.44 -14.37
C HIS A 91 -0.75 2.73 -13.75
N VAL A 92 -1.08 2.95 -12.49
CA VAL A 92 -0.46 3.98 -11.64
C VAL A 92 -0.21 3.41 -10.25
N ARG A 93 0.89 3.82 -9.62
CA ARG A 93 1.24 3.41 -8.25
C ARG A 93 1.20 4.61 -7.31
N ILE A 94 0.46 4.48 -6.22
CA ILE A 94 0.29 5.49 -5.18
C ILE A 94 0.56 4.83 -3.83
N THR A 95 1.50 5.35 -3.05
CA THR A 95 1.88 4.84 -1.72
C THR A 95 2.01 3.31 -1.63
N GLY A 96 2.64 2.71 -2.64
CA GLY A 96 2.87 1.26 -2.68
C GLY A 96 1.75 0.42 -3.29
N VAL A 97 0.54 0.98 -3.45
CA VAL A 97 -0.61 0.32 -4.07
C VAL A 97 -0.74 0.76 -5.53
N SER A 98 -0.98 -0.20 -6.40
CA SER A 98 -1.20 0.04 -7.83
C SER A 98 -2.69 0.07 -8.15
N ILE A 99 -3.10 1.04 -8.95
CA ILE A 99 -4.39 1.05 -9.64
C ILE A 99 -4.14 0.50 -11.03
N THR A 100 -4.70 -0.65 -11.33
CA THR A 100 -4.54 -1.35 -12.62
C THR A 100 -5.85 -1.40 -13.37
N LYS A 101 -5.77 -1.47 -14.69
CA LYS A 101 -6.92 -1.58 -15.59
C LYS A 101 -6.92 -2.99 -16.18
N ASP A 102 -8.03 -3.69 -16.10
CA ASP A 102 -8.19 -5.01 -16.70
C ASP A 102 -8.58 -4.93 -18.19
N LYS A 103 -8.75 -6.09 -18.82
CA LYS A 103 -9.14 -6.21 -20.24
C LYS A 103 -10.52 -5.59 -20.54
N ASN A 104 -11.39 -5.49 -19.54
CA ASN A 104 -12.72 -4.91 -19.64
C ASN A 104 -12.76 -3.44 -19.25
N ASN A 105 -11.60 -2.80 -19.09
CA ASN A 105 -11.44 -1.41 -18.65
C ASN A 105 -11.87 -1.14 -17.18
N TYR A 106 -12.16 -2.16 -16.39
CA TYR A 106 -12.40 -1.99 -14.96
C TYR A 106 -11.09 -1.76 -14.22
N ARG A 107 -11.16 -0.90 -13.21
CA ARG A 107 -10.00 -0.59 -12.35
C ARG A 107 -10.08 -1.36 -11.05
N HIS A 108 -8.95 -1.90 -10.65
CA HIS A 108 -8.81 -2.59 -9.37
C HIS A 108 -7.49 -2.22 -8.71
N LEU A 109 -7.44 -2.37 -7.41
CA LEU A 109 -6.24 -2.17 -6.62
C LEU A 109 -5.38 -3.44 -6.65
N SER A 110 -4.06 -3.26 -6.68
CA SER A 110 -3.10 -4.36 -6.63
C SER A 110 -1.84 -3.94 -5.90
N VAL A 111 -1.26 -4.86 -5.13
CA VAL A 111 0.05 -4.67 -4.49
C VAL A 111 1.21 -5.02 -5.42
N GLY A 112 0.92 -5.60 -6.57
CA GLY A 112 1.90 -6.01 -7.57
C GLY A 112 2.52 -7.38 -7.29
N ARG A 113 3.06 -7.98 -8.38
CA ARG A 113 3.59 -9.35 -8.37
C ARG A 113 4.81 -9.54 -7.46
N LYS A 114 5.68 -8.52 -7.36
CA LYS A 114 6.92 -8.62 -6.56
C LYS A 114 6.62 -8.92 -5.09
N LEU A 115 5.67 -8.21 -4.48
CA LEU A 115 5.31 -8.42 -3.08
C LEU A 115 4.67 -9.81 -2.88
N LYS A 116 3.76 -10.20 -3.77
CA LYS A 116 3.12 -11.53 -3.72
C LYS A 116 4.15 -12.66 -3.81
N ASN A 117 5.09 -12.54 -4.75
CA ASN A 117 6.18 -13.52 -4.88
C ASN A 117 7.08 -13.53 -3.65
N HIS A 118 7.42 -12.37 -3.10
CA HIS A 118 8.22 -12.29 -1.89
C HIS A 118 7.54 -13.02 -0.72
N ILE A 119 6.26 -12.75 -0.47
CA ILE A 119 5.48 -13.42 0.58
C ILE A 119 5.48 -14.94 0.38
N PHE A 120 5.23 -15.41 -0.85
CA PHE A 120 5.21 -16.82 -1.17
C PHE A 120 6.55 -17.51 -0.87
N TRP A 121 7.64 -16.99 -1.45
CA TRP A 121 8.96 -17.62 -1.31
C TRP A 121 9.49 -17.52 0.13
N SER A 122 9.23 -16.43 0.83
CA SER A 122 9.57 -16.31 2.25
C SER A 122 8.81 -17.32 3.10
N ALA A 123 7.53 -17.54 2.84
CA ALA A 123 6.73 -18.53 3.55
C ALA A 123 7.23 -19.98 3.29
N ILE A 124 7.51 -20.34 2.03
CA ILE A 124 8.09 -21.63 1.67
C ILE A 124 9.45 -21.82 2.35
N ASN A 125 10.31 -20.82 2.31
CA ASN A 125 11.63 -20.89 2.94
C ASN A 125 11.53 -21.08 4.45
N GLN A 126 10.61 -20.40 5.13
CA GLN A 126 10.40 -20.61 6.58
C GLN A 126 9.80 -21.98 6.86
N TYR A 127 8.93 -22.51 6.01
CA TYR A 127 8.37 -23.84 6.17
C TYR A 127 9.46 -24.94 6.05
N ASP A 128 10.37 -24.79 5.10
CA ASP A 128 11.42 -25.79 4.82
C ASP A 128 12.61 -25.72 5.82
N LYS A 129 12.73 -24.68 6.64
CA LYS A 129 13.77 -24.60 7.68
C LYS A 129 13.48 -25.53 8.86
N GLU A 130 14.52 -26.14 9.42
CA GLU A 130 14.43 -26.90 10.68
C GLU A 130 14.14 -25.97 11.87
N GLU A 131 14.88 -24.86 11.96
CA GLU A 131 14.69 -23.84 12.98
C GLU A 131 13.91 -22.65 12.41
N LYS A 132 12.72 -22.39 12.98
CA LYS A 132 11.81 -21.34 12.52
C LYS A 132 12.19 -19.99 13.11
N ASP A 133 12.20 -18.95 12.27
CA ASP A 133 12.29 -17.56 12.72
C ASP A 133 10.86 -16.99 12.89
N TYR A 134 10.39 -16.93 14.14
CA TYR A 134 9.03 -16.46 14.44
C TYR A 134 8.82 -14.98 14.15
N ASN A 135 9.86 -14.14 14.24
CA ASN A 135 9.76 -12.73 13.85
C ASN A 135 9.54 -12.59 12.35
N GLU A 136 10.28 -13.37 11.56
CA GLU A 136 10.10 -13.39 10.10
C GLU A 136 8.71 -13.96 9.72
N ILE A 137 8.25 -15.01 10.39
CA ILE A 137 6.91 -15.58 10.19
C ILE A 137 5.83 -14.53 10.51
N ALA A 138 5.94 -13.81 11.61
CA ALA A 138 5.01 -12.74 11.97
C ALA A 138 5.02 -11.62 10.92
N HIS A 139 6.19 -11.24 10.42
CA HIS A 139 6.34 -10.26 9.34
C HIS A 139 5.64 -10.74 8.06
N ILE A 140 5.89 -11.98 7.62
CA ILE A 140 5.24 -12.57 6.43
C ILE A 140 3.72 -12.57 6.57
N LYS A 141 3.19 -12.97 7.74
CA LYS A 141 1.75 -12.95 8.04
C LYS A 141 1.17 -11.53 7.98
N GLY A 142 1.91 -10.54 8.48
CA GLY A 142 1.55 -9.13 8.37
C GLY A 142 1.47 -8.66 6.92
N LEU A 143 2.46 -8.99 6.11
CA LEU A 143 2.46 -8.68 4.66
C LEU A 143 1.31 -9.39 3.93
N TYR A 144 1.03 -10.65 4.26
CA TYR A 144 -0.08 -11.40 3.68
C TYR A 144 -1.43 -10.74 4.01
N SER A 145 -1.64 -10.35 5.28
CA SER A 145 -2.85 -9.64 5.72
C SER A 145 -3.00 -8.28 5.03
N PHE A 146 -1.90 -7.55 4.84
CA PHE A 146 -1.88 -6.31 4.07
C PHE A 146 -2.35 -6.53 2.63
N VAL A 147 -1.85 -7.58 1.96
CA VAL A 147 -2.30 -7.91 0.59
C VAL A 147 -3.80 -8.19 0.57
N LEU A 148 -4.31 -8.99 1.52
CA LEU A 148 -5.74 -9.31 1.60
C LEU A 148 -6.62 -8.10 1.86
N SER A 149 -6.13 -7.07 2.56
CA SER A 149 -6.86 -5.83 2.78
C SER A 149 -7.08 -5.03 1.49
N ILE A 150 -6.20 -5.20 0.50
CA ILE A 150 -6.24 -4.51 -0.80
C ILE A 150 -6.88 -5.38 -1.88
N GLU A 151 -6.50 -6.65 -1.95
CA GLU A 151 -6.93 -7.61 -2.96
C GLU A 151 -7.66 -8.78 -2.30
N LYS A 152 -8.97 -8.66 -2.07
CA LYS A 152 -9.77 -9.66 -1.34
C LYS A 152 -9.67 -11.09 -1.88
N ASN A 153 -9.46 -11.25 -3.19
CA ASN A 153 -9.39 -12.55 -3.87
C ASN A 153 -8.01 -12.81 -4.50
N GLY A 154 -6.97 -12.08 -4.13
CA GLY A 154 -5.90 -11.82 -5.05
C GLY A 154 -4.51 -12.34 -4.75
N VAL A 155 -4.22 -12.90 -3.57
CA VAL A 155 -2.84 -13.34 -3.29
C VAL A 155 -2.48 -14.49 -4.23
N GLU A 156 -3.38 -15.45 -4.41
CA GLU A 156 -3.14 -16.68 -5.14
C GLU A 156 -3.42 -16.59 -6.65
N ASN A 157 -4.20 -15.59 -7.08
CA ASN A 157 -4.51 -15.37 -8.51
C ASN A 157 -3.28 -15.04 -9.39
N GLY A 158 -2.13 -14.77 -8.80
CA GLY A 158 -0.87 -14.50 -9.51
C GLY A 158 0.15 -15.64 -9.43
N TYR A 159 -0.19 -16.76 -8.81
CA TYR A 159 0.74 -17.88 -8.65
C TYR A 159 0.87 -18.68 -9.94
N SER A 160 2.11 -19.02 -10.26
CA SER A 160 2.43 -19.95 -11.36
C SER A 160 2.04 -21.37 -10.96
N ASP A 161 1.90 -22.27 -11.93
CA ASP A 161 1.62 -23.68 -11.68
C ASP A 161 2.69 -24.31 -10.79
N LYS A 162 3.96 -23.91 -10.97
CA LYS A 162 5.06 -24.32 -10.08
C LYS A 162 4.82 -23.90 -8.63
N MET A 163 4.32 -22.70 -8.38
CA MET A 163 4.03 -22.24 -7.01
C MET A 163 2.88 -23.04 -6.39
N LYS A 164 1.86 -23.36 -7.17
CA LYS A 164 0.75 -24.21 -6.73
C LYS A 164 1.20 -25.64 -6.43
N SER A 165 2.00 -26.25 -7.31
CA SER A 165 2.58 -27.59 -7.08
C SER A 165 3.41 -27.64 -5.80
N LEU A 166 4.22 -26.62 -5.52
CA LEU A 166 5.03 -26.55 -4.30
C LEU A 166 4.20 -26.52 -3.01
N LEU A 167 3.00 -25.91 -3.03
CA LEU A 167 2.07 -25.96 -1.88
C LEU A 167 1.51 -27.37 -1.71
N VAL A 168 1.05 -27.98 -2.80
CA VAL A 168 0.48 -29.34 -2.80
C VAL A 168 1.50 -30.38 -2.33
N GLU A 169 2.75 -30.30 -2.77
CA GLU A 169 3.85 -31.17 -2.32
C GLU A 169 4.09 -31.11 -0.80
N ARG A 170 3.72 -29.98 -0.16
CA ARG A 170 3.81 -29.77 1.30
C ARG A 170 2.48 -30.06 2.02
N GLY A 171 1.47 -30.55 1.32
CA GLY A 171 0.16 -30.91 1.88
C GLY A 171 -0.81 -29.72 2.05
N TYR A 172 -0.58 -28.60 1.37
CA TYR A 172 -1.42 -27.41 1.46
C TYR A 172 -2.07 -27.07 0.11
N GLU A 173 -3.33 -26.69 0.13
CA GLU A 173 -4.03 -26.16 -1.05
C GLU A 173 -3.78 -24.68 -1.24
N THR A 174 -3.59 -23.94 -0.13
CA THR A 174 -3.46 -22.48 -0.14
C THR A 174 -2.28 -22.01 0.72
N LEU A 175 -1.72 -20.84 0.37
CA LEU A 175 -0.70 -20.20 1.18
C LEU A 175 -1.21 -19.86 2.59
N LYS A 176 -2.52 -19.55 2.70
CA LYS A 176 -3.15 -19.29 4.00
C LYS A 176 -3.04 -20.49 4.94
N GLN A 177 -3.30 -21.69 4.45
CA GLN A 177 -3.16 -22.92 5.24
C GLN A 177 -1.73 -23.14 5.72
N LEU A 178 -0.74 -22.98 4.80
CA LEU A 178 0.68 -23.08 5.14
C LEU A 178 1.09 -22.02 6.18
N LEU A 179 0.68 -20.77 6.03
CA LEU A 179 0.97 -19.71 7.01
C LEU A 179 0.30 -19.95 8.36
N SER A 180 -0.86 -20.60 8.39
CA SER A 180 -1.53 -20.97 9.64
C SER A 180 -0.77 -22.07 10.38
N SER A 181 -0.25 -23.09 9.69
CA SER A 181 0.54 -24.15 10.29
C SER A 181 1.83 -23.63 10.93
N LEU A 182 2.51 -22.69 10.28
CA LEU A 182 3.73 -22.05 10.83
C LEU A 182 3.53 -21.30 12.15
N GLY A 183 2.30 -21.04 12.57
CA GLY A 183 2.02 -20.38 13.86
C GLY A 183 1.62 -21.32 14.98
N ASN A 184 1.19 -22.54 14.66
CA ASN A 184 0.76 -23.51 15.66
C ASN A 184 1.95 -24.17 16.36
N ASP A 185 3.12 -24.21 15.75
CA ASP A 185 4.35 -24.75 16.35
C ASP A 185 4.83 -23.93 17.56
N GLU A 186 4.49 -22.63 17.61
CA GLU A 186 4.84 -21.74 18.73
C GLU A 186 3.99 -22.05 19.99
N LEU A 187 2.70 -22.32 19.81
CA LEU A 187 1.78 -22.66 20.90
C LEU A 187 2.17 -23.99 21.55
N ASN A 188 2.55 -24.97 20.74
CA ASN A 188 2.97 -26.29 21.25
C ASN A 188 4.33 -26.25 21.97
N LYS A 189 5.26 -25.36 21.61
CA LYS A 189 6.53 -25.19 22.33
C LYS A 189 6.33 -24.54 23.68
N ASN A 190 5.52 -23.50 23.78
CA ASN A 190 5.24 -22.81 25.03
C ASN A 190 4.49 -23.71 26.04
N GLU A 191 3.62 -24.62 25.57
CA GLU A 191 2.96 -25.60 26.44
C GLU A 191 3.92 -26.70 26.98
N ILE A 192 4.98 -27.05 26.22
CA ILE A 192 5.97 -28.04 26.63
C ILE A 192 6.96 -27.45 27.64
N ASP A 193 7.36 -26.18 27.45
CA ASP A 193 8.27 -25.49 28.38
C ASP A 193 7.59 -25.18 29.73
N ASP A 194 6.29 -24.93 29.78
CA ASP A 194 5.51 -24.75 31.00
C ASP A 194 5.29 -26.08 31.78
N LEU A 195 5.27 -27.22 31.10
CA LEU A 195 5.13 -28.54 31.70
C LEU A 195 6.46 -29.13 32.22
N GLY A 196 7.60 -28.58 31.80
CA GLY A 196 8.95 -29.01 32.21
C GLY A 196 9.52 -28.28 33.42
N SER A 197 8.80 -27.32 34.01
CA SER A 197 9.26 -26.48 35.13
C SER A 197 8.54 -26.77 36.45
N HIS A 198 8.10 -28.01 36.67
CA HIS A 198 7.56 -28.50 37.97
C HIS A 198 8.31 -29.72 38.49
#